data_f922f040c4bd14a38a9946b5c17ca6d1
#
_entry.id   f922f040c4bd14a38a9946b5c17ca6d1
#
_cell.length_a   1.000
_cell.length_b   1.000
_cell.length_c   1.000
_cell.angle_alpha   90.00
_cell.angle_beta   90.00
_cell.angle_gamma   90.00
#
_symmetry.space_group_name_H-M   'P 1'
#
loop_
_entity.id
_entity.type
_entity.pdbx_description
1 polymer ?
#
loop_
_entity_poly.entity_id
_entity_poly.type
_entity_poly.pdbx_seq_one_letter_code
_entity_poly.pdbx_strand_id
1 'polypeptide(L)'
;MLTSPARMNHPNSLFRELFVTQTDTGTQQEYHFSDALIEFIDTWKEKRGNLIMILHRIQQEHGYVPRQAAIELSRYMDVPLAKIYGVLTFYHYFKLEKPGRHTLSVCMGTACYLKGGQDIIDELETLLGAGVNQRTEDGEFSVEAVRCV
;
A
#
# COMPACT_ATOMS: atom_id res chain seq x y z
N MET A 1 -50.48 12.41 -31.79
CA MET A 1 -49.47 11.48 -32.31
C MET A 1 -48.11 12.05 -31.95
N LEU A 2 -47.55 11.60 -30.83
CA LEU A 2 -46.29 12.09 -30.26
C LEU A 2 -45.28 10.98 -30.40
N THR A 3 -44.29 11.17 -31.27
CA THR A 3 -43.16 10.28 -31.53
C THR A 3 -42.13 10.44 -30.39
N SER A 4 -41.85 9.38 -29.75
CA SER A 4 -40.82 9.20 -28.69
C SER A 4 -39.39 9.30 -29.28
N PRO A 5 -38.43 10.00 -28.64
CA PRO A 5 -37.06 10.01 -29.11
C PRO A 5 -36.31 8.73 -28.69
N ALA A 6 -35.56 8.21 -29.66
CA ALA A 6 -34.70 7.04 -29.54
C ALA A 6 -33.62 7.22 -28.46
N ARG A 7 -33.47 6.21 -27.59
CA ARG A 7 -32.33 6.09 -26.65
C ARG A 7 -31.05 5.85 -27.44
N MET A 8 -30.16 6.81 -27.39
CA MET A 8 -28.75 6.61 -27.82
C MET A 8 -28.09 5.60 -26.89
N ASN A 9 -27.73 4.46 -27.46
CA ASN A 9 -26.97 3.42 -26.85
C ASN A 9 -25.50 3.88 -26.77
N HIS A 10 -25.01 4.27 -25.60
CA HIS A 10 -23.60 4.60 -25.38
C HIS A 10 -22.78 3.30 -25.34
N PRO A 11 -21.64 3.23 -26.08
CA PRO A 11 -20.80 2.02 -26.15
C PRO A 11 -19.90 1.81 -24.91
N ASN A 12 -20.33 2.22 -23.74
CA ASN A 12 -19.52 2.19 -22.51
C ASN A 12 -19.95 1.10 -21.51
N SER A 13 -20.82 0.16 -21.94
CA SER A 13 -21.24 -0.95 -21.08
C SER A 13 -20.19 -2.07 -20.97
N LEU A 14 -19.34 -2.23 -21.97
CA LEU A 14 -18.29 -3.27 -21.96
C LEU A 14 -17.09 -2.93 -21.06
N PHE A 15 -16.84 -1.63 -20.83
CA PHE A 15 -15.77 -1.23 -19.90
C PHE A 15 -16.14 -1.39 -18.41
N ARG A 16 -17.43 -1.50 -18.12
CA ARG A 16 -17.89 -1.63 -16.73
C ARG A 16 -17.85 -3.07 -16.23
N GLU A 17 -17.90 -4.06 -17.11
CA GLU A 17 -17.87 -5.48 -16.74
C GLU A 17 -16.46 -6.05 -16.59
N LEU A 18 -15.46 -5.47 -17.25
CA LEU A 18 -14.05 -5.90 -17.15
C LEU A 18 -13.35 -5.46 -15.84
N PHE A 19 -13.93 -4.53 -15.10
CA PHE A 19 -13.39 -4.03 -13.84
C PHE A 19 -14.08 -4.58 -12.58
N VAL A 20 -15.10 -5.43 -12.73
CA VAL A 20 -15.93 -5.93 -11.60
C VAL A 20 -15.60 -7.37 -11.18
N THR A 21 -14.62 -8.02 -11.79
CA THR A 21 -14.28 -9.41 -11.42
C THR A 21 -12.99 -9.53 -10.61
N GLN A 22 -12.80 -8.64 -9.62
CA GLN A 22 -12.05 -8.95 -8.40
C GLN A 22 -12.75 -8.24 -7.24
N THR A 23 -13.95 -8.70 -6.92
CA THR A 23 -14.55 -8.45 -5.62
C THR A 23 -13.82 -9.30 -4.61
N ASP A 24 -12.74 -8.73 -4.04
CA ASP A 24 -12.31 -9.09 -2.71
C ASP A 24 -13.51 -8.86 -1.78
N THR A 25 -14.23 -9.94 -1.51
CA THR A 25 -15.25 -10.03 -0.47
C THR A 25 -14.56 -10.08 0.90
N GLY A 26 -13.64 -9.16 1.13
CA GLY A 26 -13.11 -8.84 2.44
C GLY A 26 -14.03 -7.81 3.07
N THR A 27 -14.77 -8.24 4.08
CA THR A 27 -15.53 -7.46 5.07
C THR A 27 -15.10 -6.00 5.06
N GLN A 28 -16.00 -5.08 4.76
CA GLN A 28 -15.82 -3.63 4.97
C GLN A 28 -15.72 -3.40 6.48
N GLN A 29 -14.59 -3.71 7.07
CA GLN A 29 -14.29 -3.24 8.40
C GLN A 29 -14.04 -1.75 8.28
N GLU A 30 -14.96 -0.95 8.83
CA GLU A 30 -14.73 0.48 9.05
C GLU A 30 -13.42 0.62 9.83
N TYR A 31 -12.43 1.22 9.17
CA TYR A 31 -11.15 1.50 9.81
C TYR A 31 -11.30 2.80 10.59
N HIS A 32 -11.13 2.72 11.91
CA HIS A 32 -11.16 3.89 12.77
C HIS A 32 -9.74 4.25 13.19
N PHE A 33 -9.38 5.50 13.00
CA PHE A 33 -8.16 6.06 13.54
C PHE A 33 -8.23 6.13 15.07
N SER A 34 -7.09 5.92 15.74
CA SER A 34 -6.98 6.19 17.17
C SER A 34 -7.17 7.69 17.45
N ASP A 35 -7.68 8.04 18.63
CA ASP A 35 -7.89 9.43 19.02
C ASP A 35 -6.58 10.24 18.92
N ALA A 36 -5.46 9.64 19.31
CA ALA A 36 -4.13 10.24 19.19
C ALA A 36 -3.71 10.50 17.73
N LEU A 37 -4.11 9.62 16.80
CA LEU A 37 -3.85 9.79 15.38
C LEU A 37 -4.73 10.89 14.78
N ILE A 38 -5.99 10.98 15.18
CA ILE A 38 -6.90 12.05 14.78
C ILE A 38 -6.36 13.41 15.20
N GLU A 39 -5.95 13.56 16.45
CA GLU A 39 -5.35 14.80 16.97
C GLU A 39 -4.07 15.17 16.18
N PHE A 40 -3.25 14.19 15.86
CA PHE A 40 -2.07 14.40 15.04
C PHE A 40 -2.43 14.85 13.62
N ILE A 41 -3.42 14.21 12.97
CA ILE A 41 -3.88 14.59 11.64
C ILE A 41 -4.39 16.03 11.63
N ASP A 42 -5.22 16.40 12.60
CA ASP A 42 -5.77 17.77 12.70
C ASP A 42 -4.68 18.81 12.93
N THR A 43 -3.66 18.48 13.72
CA THR A 43 -2.49 19.36 13.93
C THR A 43 -1.66 19.58 12.65
N TRP A 44 -1.62 18.56 11.77
CA TRP A 44 -0.81 18.58 10.56
C TRP A 44 -1.56 18.97 9.29
N LYS A 45 -2.88 18.88 9.28
CA LYS A 45 -3.76 19.04 8.11
C LYS A 45 -3.42 20.27 7.26
N GLU A 46 -3.14 21.40 7.89
CA GLU A 46 -2.86 22.67 7.21
C GLU A 46 -1.38 22.90 6.89
N LYS A 47 -0.47 21.99 7.30
CA LYS A 47 0.98 22.17 7.12
C LYS A 47 1.44 21.64 5.77
N ARG A 48 2.53 22.22 5.25
CA ARG A 48 3.19 21.71 4.05
C ARG A 48 3.84 20.35 4.36
N GLY A 49 3.70 19.38 3.45
CA GLY A 49 4.23 18.02 3.66
C GLY A 49 3.41 17.18 4.63
N ASN A 50 2.22 17.63 4.99
CA ASN A 50 1.30 16.96 5.92
C ASN A 50 1.10 15.49 5.60
N LEU A 51 0.86 15.16 4.33
CA LEU A 51 0.56 13.80 3.89
C LEU A 51 1.66 12.81 4.26
N ILE A 52 2.94 13.17 4.02
CA ILE A 52 4.08 12.31 4.34
C ILE A 52 4.17 12.08 5.86
N MET A 53 3.99 13.14 6.65
CA MET A 53 4.08 13.05 8.12
C MET A 53 2.95 12.20 8.70
N ILE A 54 1.75 12.34 8.17
CA ILE A 54 0.59 11.55 8.61
C ILE A 54 0.76 10.08 8.23
N LEU A 55 1.17 9.78 6.99
CA LEU A 55 1.43 8.41 6.55
C LEU A 55 2.57 7.77 7.35
N HIS A 56 3.60 8.54 7.70
CA HIS A 56 4.67 8.08 8.58
C HIS A 56 4.13 7.69 9.97
N ARG A 57 3.25 8.52 10.54
CA ARG A 57 2.61 8.24 11.83
C ARG A 57 1.75 6.98 11.77
N ILE A 58 0.95 6.80 10.71
CA ILE A 58 0.17 5.58 10.49
C ILE A 58 1.08 4.35 10.44
N GLN A 59 2.19 4.43 9.69
CA GLN A 59 3.14 3.32 9.62
C GLN A 59 3.82 3.03 10.97
N GLN A 60 4.12 4.03 11.77
CA GLN A 60 4.68 3.82 13.12
C GLN A 60 3.72 3.05 14.04
N GLU A 61 2.41 3.29 13.94
CA GLU A 61 1.41 2.61 14.76
C GLU A 61 1.16 1.16 14.31
N HIS A 62 1.21 0.90 13.00
CA HIS A 62 0.81 -0.41 12.44
C HIS A 62 1.99 -1.24 11.91
N GLY A 63 3.18 -0.65 11.77
CA GLY A 63 4.33 -1.24 11.09
C GLY A 63 4.28 -1.18 9.57
N TYR A 64 3.13 -0.81 9.00
CA TYR A 64 2.86 -0.64 7.56
C TYR A 64 1.67 0.32 7.38
N VAL A 65 1.34 0.68 6.14
CA VAL A 65 0.16 1.50 5.85
C VAL A 65 -0.96 0.60 5.32
N PRO A 66 -1.98 0.26 6.15
CA PRO A 66 -3.12 -0.52 5.70
C PRO A 66 -3.90 0.19 4.59
N ARG A 67 -4.39 -0.57 3.61
CA ARG A 67 -5.23 -0.02 2.53
C ARG A 67 -6.45 0.74 3.07
N GLN A 68 -7.09 0.21 4.09
CA GLN A 68 -8.24 0.83 4.74
C GLN A 68 -7.88 2.18 5.38
N ALA A 69 -6.70 2.27 6.02
CA ALA A 69 -6.21 3.54 6.58
C ALA A 69 -5.97 4.58 5.48
N ALA A 70 -5.44 4.18 4.32
CA ALA A 70 -5.26 5.08 3.18
C ALA A 70 -6.61 5.59 2.61
N ILE A 71 -7.63 4.73 2.53
CA ILE A 71 -8.97 5.08 2.08
C ILE A 71 -9.62 6.06 3.08
N GLU A 72 -9.55 5.76 4.36
CA GLU A 72 -10.12 6.62 5.40
C GLU A 72 -9.41 7.97 5.48
N LEU A 73 -8.07 7.98 5.35
CA LEU A 73 -7.30 9.22 5.27
C LEU A 73 -7.70 10.08 4.06
N SER A 74 -7.95 9.45 2.91
CA SER A 74 -8.45 10.13 1.70
C SER A 74 -9.76 10.86 1.98
N ARG A 75 -10.69 10.23 2.69
CA ARG A 75 -11.98 10.82 3.06
C ARG A 75 -11.82 11.91 4.10
N TYR A 76 -11.02 11.66 5.14
CA TYR A 76 -10.83 12.57 6.26
C TYR A 76 -10.13 13.88 5.86
N MET A 77 -9.15 13.80 4.98
CA MET A 77 -8.37 14.96 4.50
C MET A 77 -8.91 15.59 3.21
N ASP A 78 -9.93 15.01 2.59
CA ASP A 78 -10.42 15.38 1.25
C ASP A 78 -9.28 15.39 0.19
N VAL A 79 -8.44 14.36 0.23
CA VAL A 79 -7.30 14.18 -0.69
C VAL A 79 -7.56 12.98 -1.58
N PRO A 80 -7.42 13.10 -2.91
CA PRO A 80 -7.61 11.97 -3.82
C PRO A 80 -6.73 10.77 -3.43
N LEU A 81 -7.34 9.57 -3.36
CA LEU A 81 -6.65 8.34 -3.01
C LEU A 81 -5.44 8.07 -3.91
N ALA A 82 -5.53 8.45 -5.20
CA ALA A 82 -4.41 8.35 -6.15
C ALA A 82 -3.19 9.17 -5.70
N LYS A 83 -3.39 10.33 -5.07
CA LYS A 83 -2.30 11.15 -4.53
C LYS A 83 -1.64 10.47 -3.33
N ILE A 84 -2.43 9.83 -2.47
CA ILE A 84 -1.93 9.07 -1.32
C ILE A 84 -1.07 7.88 -1.81
N TYR A 85 -1.60 7.08 -2.75
CA TYR A 85 -0.84 5.98 -3.34
C TYR A 85 0.40 6.44 -4.10
N GLY A 86 0.34 7.60 -4.77
CA GLY A 86 1.51 8.20 -5.41
C GLY A 86 2.64 8.47 -4.41
N VAL A 87 2.32 8.96 -3.21
CA VAL A 87 3.31 9.15 -2.15
C VAL A 87 3.81 7.80 -1.61
N LEU A 88 2.91 6.86 -1.33
CA LEU A 88 3.25 5.55 -0.77
C LEU A 88 4.17 4.73 -1.69
N THR A 89 3.96 4.82 -3.02
CA THR A 89 4.76 4.08 -3.99
C THR A 89 6.05 4.81 -4.37
N PHE A 90 6.08 6.14 -4.30
CA PHE A 90 7.27 6.92 -4.59
C PHE A 90 8.35 6.79 -3.50
N TYR A 91 7.94 6.79 -2.25
CA TYR A 91 8.87 6.70 -1.12
C TYR A 91 9.01 5.24 -0.67
N HIS A 92 10.17 4.62 -0.92
CA HIS A 92 10.49 3.24 -0.52
C HIS A 92 10.45 2.98 1.00
N TYR A 93 10.33 4.04 1.79
CA TYR A 93 10.16 3.96 3.23
C TYR A 93 8.81 3.34 3.63
N PHE A 94 7.77 3.56 2.82
CA PHE A 94 6.43 3.08 3.14
C PHE A 94 6.24 1.61 2.76
N LYS A 95 5.74 0.84 3.72
CA LYS A 95 5.36 -0.56 3.54
C LYS A 95 3.86 -0.64 3.33
N LEU A 96 3.44 -1.25 2.23
CA LEU A 96 2.03 -1.44 1.89
C LEU A 96 1.48 -2.76 2.44
N GLU A 97 2.36 -3.70 2.75
CA GLU A 97 2.01 -5.00 3.29
C GLU A 97 2.54 -5.14 4.72
N LYS A 98 1.82 -5.91 5.52
CA LYS A 98 2.24 -6.20 6.89
C LYS A 98 3.53 -7.01 6.86
N PRO A 99 4.63 -6.53 7.46
CA PRO A 99 5.87 -7.31 7.53
C PRO A 99 5.69 -8.56 8.38
N GLY A 100 6.57 -9.54 8.19
CA GLY A 100 6.69 -10.68 9.09
C GLY A 100 7.19 -10.24 10.47
N ARG A 101 7.08 -11.13 11.44
CA ARG A 101 7.60 -10.92 12.79
C ARG A 101 9.11 -10.65 12.77
N HIS A 102 9.81 -11.31 11.85
CA HIS A 102 11.24 -11.13 11.59
C HIS A 102 11.43 -10.66 10.15
N THR A 103 12.12 -9.53 9.98
CA THR A 103 12.46 -9.00 8.65
C THR A 103 13.91 -9.29 8.33
N LEU A 104 14.16 -10.00 7.23
CA LEU A 104 15.48 -10.29 6.70
C LEU A 104 15.79 -9.26 5.61
N SER A 105 16.73 -8.37 5.87
CA SER A 105 17.11 -7.31 4.93
C SER A 105 18.42 -7.69 4.24
N VAL A 106 18.38 -7.87 2.92
CA VAL A 106 19.54 -8.18 2.09
C VAL A 106 19.96 -6.94 1.31
N CYS A 107 21.24 -6.57 1.45
CA CYS A 107 21.76 -5.41 0.73
C CYS A 107 22.01 -5.73 -0.75
N MET A 108 21.37 -4.95 -1.63
CA MET A 108 21.50 -5.01 -3.09
C MET A 108 22.28 -3.80 -3.66
N GLY A 109 23.12 -3.16 -2.84
CA GLY A 109 24.09 -2.18 -3.32
C GLY A 109 25.10 -2.83 -4.26
N THR A 110 25.73 -2.04 -5.14
CA THR A 110 26.63 -2.55 -6.22
C THR A 110 27.68 -3.54 -5.70
N ALA A 111 28.34 -3.22 -4.59
CA ALA A 111 29.37 -4.10 -4.03
C ALA A 111 28.78 -5.40 -3.46
N CYS A 112 27.61 -5.34 -2.80
CA CYS A 112 26.95 -6.51 -2.23
C CYS A 112 26.36 -7.39 -3.33
N TYR A 113 25.79 -6.79 -4.37
CA TYR A 113 25.29 -7.51 -5.55
C TYR A 113 26.42 -8.31 -6.22
N LEU A 114 27.58 -7.67 -6.47
CA LEU A 114 28.74 -8.32 -7.07
C LEU A 114 29.34 -9.44 -6.19
N LYS A 115 29.07 -9.40 -4.88
CA LYS A 115 29.51 -10.44 -3.93
C LYS A 115 28.48 -11.56 -3.71
N GLY A 116 27.43 -11.62 -4.53
CA GLY A 116 26.42 -12.67 -4.45
C GLY A 116 25.19 -12.29 -3.61
N GLY A 117 24.87 -11.00 -3.48
CA GLY A 117 23.65 -10.56 -2.79
C GLY A 117 22.38 -11.12 -3.40
N GLN A 118 22.35 -11.32 -4.74
CA GLN A 118 21.21 -11.93 -5.41
C GLN A 118 21.09 -13.42 -5.05
N ASP A 119 22.18 -14.15 -4.99
CA ASP A 119 22.16 -15.57 -4.65
C ASP A 119 21.57 -15.81 -3.26
N ILE A 120 21.84 -14.89 -2.31
CA ILE A 120 21.24 -14.92 -0.96
C ILE A 120 19.72 -14.73 -1.02
N ILE A 121 19.24 -13.80 -1.84
CA ILE A 121 17.79 -13.58 -2.03
C ILE A 121 17.14 -14.84 -2.61
N ASP A 122 17.70 -15.40 -3.67
CA ASP A 122 17.15 -16.56 -4.35
C ASP A 122 17.10 -17.80 -3.42
N GLU A 123 18.11 -17.95 -2.56
CA GLU A 123 18.12 -18.99 -1.54
C GLU A 123 17.08 -18.75 -0.45
N LEU A 124 16.94 -17.52 0.03
CA LEU A 124 15.91 -17.16 1.01
C LEU A 124 14.50 -17.36 0.46
N GLU A 125 14.25 -16.98 -0.80
CA GLU A 125 12.95 -17.20 -1.46
C GLU A 125 12.64 -18.71 -1.56
N THR A 126 13.65 -19.53 -1.88
CA THR A 126 13.51 -20.98 -1.95
C THR A 126 13.22 -21.61 -0.57
N LEU A 127 13.93 -21.15 0.47
CA LEU A 127 13.80 -21.70 1.82
C LEU A 127 12.50 -21.25 2.52
N LEU A 128 12.10 -20.01 2.33
CA LEU A 128 10.97 -19.39 3.03
C LEU A 128 9.67 -19.50 2.25
N GLY A 129 9.71 -19.79 0.94
CA GLY A 129 8.53 -19.80 0.07
C GLY A 129 7.89 -18.43 -0.09
N ALA A 130 8.62 -17.35 0.18
CA ALA A 130 8.13 -15.97 0.09
C ALA A 130 9.14 -15.11 -0.69
N GLY A 131 8.67 -14.37 -1.68
CA GLY A 131 9.48 -13.48 -2.50
C GLY A 131 9.86 -12.18 -1.80
N VAL A 132 10.71 -11.38 -2.45
CA VAL A 132 11.10 -10.06 -1.96
C VAL A 132 9.87 -9.18 -1.71
N ASN A 133 9.85 -8.50 -0.56
CA ASN A 133 8.74 -7.70 -0.05
C ASN A 133 7.45 -8.50 0.23
N GLN A 134 7.54 -9.81 0.32
CA GLN A 134 6.46 -10.67 0.74
C GLN A 134 6.72 -11.24 2.13
N ARG A 135 5.66 -11.71 2.75
CA ARG A 135 5.67 -12.38 4.04
C ARG A 135 5.41 -13.87 3.85
N THR A 136 6.05 -14.73 4.65
CA THR A 136 5.73 -16.15 4.73
C THR A 136 4.29 -16.38 5.14
N GLU A 137 3.68 -17.50 4.74
CA GLU A 137 2.29 -17.84 5.05
C GLU A 137 2.02 -17.91 6.56
N ASP A 138 3.00 -18.38 7.34
CA ASP A 138 2.95 -18.40 8.80
C ASP A 138 3.08 -17.02 9.45
N GLY A 139 3.48 -16.00 8.67
CA GLY A 139 3.65 -14.63 9.13
C GLY A 139 4.91 -14.37 9.94
N GLU A 140 5.82 -15.33 10.06
CA GLU A 140 7.02 -15.18 10.88
C GLU A 140 8.12 -14.39 10.18
N PHE A 141 8.30 -14.58 8.88
CA PHE A 141 9.39 -13.94 8.13
C PHE A 141 8.90 -13.06 6.98
N SER A 142 9.69 -12.04 6.68
CA SER A 142 9.61 -11.29 5.43
C SER A 142 11.02 -10.97 4.91
N VAL A 143 11.19 -10.94 3.59
CA VAL A 143 12.46 -10.64 2.93
C VAL A 143 12.38 -9.26 2.31
N GLU A 144 13.36 -8.40 2.56
CA GLU A 144 13.46 -7.07 1.99
C GLU A 144 14.80 -6.89 1.26
N ALA A 145 14.75 -6.37 0.03
CA ALA A 145 15.93 -5.92 -0.69
C ALA A 145 16.20 -4.45 -0.36
N VAL A 146 17.30 -4.17 0.33
CA VAL A 146 17.68 -2.81 0.73
C VAL A 146 18.92 -2.34 -0.03
N ARG A 147 19.11 -1.03 -0.10
CA ARG A 147 20.36 -0.44 -0.64
C ARG A 147 21.19 0.13 0.50
N CYS A 148 22.52 0.17 0.29
CA CYS A 148 23.43 0.82 1.23
C CYS A 148 23.00 2.28 1.47
N VAL A 149 23.03 2.68 2.72
CA VAL A 149 22.83 4.06 3.18
C VAL A 149 24.20 4.68 3.38
#